data_d829b349864d7aeb0672847eddc25453
#
_entry.id   d829b349864d7aeb0672847eddc25453
#
_cell.length_a   1.000
_cell.length_b   1.000
_cell.length_c   1.000
_cell.angle_alpha   90.00
_cell.angle_beta   90.00
_cell.angle_gamma   90.00
#
_symmetry.space_group_name_H-M   'P 1'
#
loop_
_entity.id
_entity.type
_entity.pdbx_description
1 polymer ?
#
loop_
_entity_poly.entity_id
_entity_poly.type
_entity_poly.pdbx_seq_one_letter_code
_entity_poly.pdbx_strand_id
1 'polypeptide(L)'
;SEKIKYQEQRKRAVKKAVKNNLIFEESKDFRSYWGILEATLNAQHGARPVHTVDEIENLVTLFPENIKLFVAKKENEILGGVLVFENTQIVHTQYLANSIIGRDVGALDFVIDKLINEIYKDKKYFDFGISNENDGRFLNIGLIAQKEGFGARAVVHDFYELKFP
;
A
#
# COMPACT_ATOMS: atom_id res chain seq x y z
N SER A 1 -18.54 -15.43 1.40
CA SER A 1 -17.48 -14.93 2.28
C SER A 1 -18.02 -13.81 3.14
N GLU A 2 -17.72 -13.82 4.45
CA GLU A 2 -18.08 -12.69 5.31
C GLU A 2 -17.39 -11.43 4.81
N LYS A 3 -18.15 -10.35 4.70
CA LYS A 3 -17.64 -9.05 4.27
C LYS A 3 -16.65 -8.52 5.32
N ILE A 4 -15.43 -8.20 4.91
CA ILE A 4 -14.40 -7.64 5.79
C ILE A 4 -14.94 -6.38 6.46
N LYS A 5 -14.90 -6.34 7.81
CA LYS A 5 -15.41 -5.20 8.58
C LYS A 5 -14.29 -4.17 8.80
N TYR A 6 -14.38 -3.05 8.11
CA TYR A 6 -13.51 -1.90 8.36
C TYR A 6 -13.90 -1.16 9.63
N GLN A 7 -12.89 -0.59 10.30
CA GLN A 7 -13.12 0.40 11.34
C GLN A 7 -13.77 1.68 10.77
N GLU A 8 -14.53 2.40 11.59
CA GLU A 8 -15.27 3.59 11.16
C GLU A 8 -14.37 4.69 10.57
N GLN A 9 -13.14 4.81 11.05
CA GLN A 9 -12.17 5.77 10.51
C GLN A 9 -11.87 5.48 9.03
N ARG A 10 -11.63 4.21 8.65
CA ARG A 10 -11.36 3.82 7.26
C ARG A 10 -12.57 4.08 6.38
N LYS A 11 -13.77 3.72 6.84
CA LYS A 11 -15.02 3.99 6.13
C LYS A 11 -15.25 5.48 5.87
N ARG A 12 -14.95 6.33 6.87
CA ARG A 12 -15.06 7.79 6.72
C ARG A 12 -14.07 8.34 5.71
N ALA A 13 -12.82 7.85 5.72
CA ALA A 13 -11.79 8.26 4.76
C ALA A 13 -12.19 7.90 3.32
N VAL A 14 -12.66 6.66 3.08
CA VAL A 14 -13.17 6.22 1.77
C VAL A 14 -14.35 7.09 1.31
N LYS A 15 -15.34 7.33 2.20
CA LYS A 15 -16.47 8.22 1.87
C LYS A 15 -16.02 9.65 1.54
N LYS A 16 -15.00 10.16 2.25
CA LYS A 16 -14.43 11.49 1.99
C LYS A 16 -13.78 11.55 0.61
N ALA A 17 -13.04 10.51 0.22
CA ALA A 17 -12.43 10.41 -1.10
C ALA A 17 -13.48 10.43 -2.22
N VAL A 18 -14.54 9.63 -2.10
CA VAL A 18 -15.66 9.61 -3.04
C VAL A 18 -16.34 11.00 -3.13
N LYS A 19 -16.58 11.66 -1.99
CA LYS A 19 -17.17 13.00 -1.96
C LYS A 19 -16.28 14.07 -2.64
N ASN A 20 -14.97 13.86 -2.63
CA ASN A 20 -14.01 14.74 -3.31
C ASN A 20 -13.80 14.37 -4.78
N ASN A 21 -14.58 13.44 -5.33
CA ASN A 21 -14.54 12.99 -6.73
C ASN A 21 -13.15 12.44 -7.11
N LEU A 22 -12.51 11.69 -6.23
CA LEU A 22 -11.26 11.00 -6.57
C LEU A 22 -11.52 9.89 -7.58
N ILE A 23 -10.64 9.79 -8.55
CA ILE A 23 -10.65 8.75 -9.59
C ILE A 23 -9.63 7.68 -9.20
N PHE A 24 -10.05 6.43 -9.23
CA PHE A 24 -9.17 5.26 -9.05
C PHE A 24 -8.80 4.70 -10.41
N GLU A 25 -7.51 4.43 -10.63
CA GLU A 25 -7.03 3.80 -11.87
C GLU A 25 -5.74 3.00 -11.65
N GLU A 26 -5.48 2.03 -12.54
CA GLU A 26 -4.15 1.50 -12.74
C GLU A 26 -3.32 2.50 -13.54
N SER A 27 -2.12 2.82 -13.09
CA SER A 27 -1.27 3.86 -13.67
C SER A 27 0.07 3.30 -14.14
N LYS A 28 0.63 3.90 -15.19
CA LYS A 28 2.02 3.68 -15.63
C LYS A 28 2.93 4.85 -15.27
N ASP A 29 2.41 5.87 -14.62
CA ASP A 29 3.19 7.04 -14.18
C ASP A 29 3.89 6.76 -12.84
N PHE A 30 4.89 5.87 -12.91
CA PHE A 30 5.71 5.52 -11.75
C PHE A 30 6.49 6.71 -11.22
N ARG A 31 6.94 7.62 -12.10
CA ARG A 31 7.79 8.76 -11.71
C ARG A 31 7.03 9.77 -10.84
N SER A 32 5.83 10.15 -11.23
CA SER A 32 5.01 11.05 -10.41
C SER A 32 4.66 10.41 -9.06
N TYR A 33 4.32 9.12 -9.04
CA TYR A 33 4.08 8.39 -7.80
C TYR A 33 5.34 8.30 -6.92
N TRP A 34 6.52 8.07 -7.53
CA TRP A 34 7.79 7.96 -6.80
C TRP A 34 8.14 9.25 -6.07
N GLY A 35 7.89 10.42 -6.67
CA GLY A 35 8.04 11.71 -6.00
C GLY A 35 7.21 11.82 -4.71
N ILE A 36 5.97 11.31 -4.71
CA ILE A 36 5.12 11.26 -3.51
C ILE A 36 5.69 10.28 -2.48
N LEU A 37 6.15 9.11 -2.91
CA LEU A 37 6.72 8.08 -2.05
C LEU A 37 7.99 8.56 -1.35
N GLU A 38 8.94 9.14 -2.09
CA GLU A 38 10.18 9.69 -1.55
C GLU A 38 9.92 10.83 -0.57
N ALA A 39 9.04 11.77 -0.93
CA ALA A 39 8.65 12.85 -0.04
C ALA A 39 8.02 12.33 1.26
N THR A 40 7.18 11.30 1.18
CA THR A 40 6.52 10.70 2.33
C THR A 40 7.52 9.99 3.25
N LEU A 41 8.40 9.15 2.69
CA LEU A 41 9.39 8.41 3.46
C LEU A 41 10.43 9.33 4.10
N ASN A 42 10.90 10.33 3.37
CA ASN A 42 11.85 11.29 3.90
C ASN A 42 11.24 12.10 5.06
N ALA A 43 10.02 12.60 4.90
CA ALA A 43 9.36 13.40 5.93
C ALA A 43 9.01 12.61 7.20
N GLN A 44 8.70 11.32 7.09
CA GLN A 44 8.26 10.50 8.23
C GLN A 44 9.39 9.73 8.91
N HIS A 45 10.39 9.30 8.15
CA HIS A 45 11.39 8.34 8.60
C HIS A 45 12.84 8.76 8.27
N GLY A 46 13.05 9.87 7.54
CA GLY A 46 14.38 10.22 7.01
C GLY A 46 14.94 9.11 6.08
N ALA A 47 14.05 8.31 5.50
CA ALA A 47 14.38 7.12 4.71
C ALA A 47 14.10 7.36 3.22
N ARG A 48 14.64 6.45 2.40
CA ARG A 48 14.36 6.36 0.96
C ARG A 48 13.75 5.01 0.64
N PRO A 49 13.02 4.87 -0.49
CA PRO A 49 12.60 3.56 -0.97
C PRO A 49 13.82 2.66 -1.17
N VAL A 50 13.64 1.35 -0.98
CA VAL A 50 14.71 0.36 -1.23
C VAL A 50 15.08 0.29 -2.71
N HIS A 51 14.10 0.47 -3.60
CA HIS A 51 14.29 0.53 -5.04
C HIS A 51 14.30 1.97 -5.52
N THR A 52 15.01 2.23 -6.60
CA THR A 52 14.86 3.45 -7.41
C THR A 52 13.66 3.31 -8.34
N VAL A 53 13.18 4.42 -8.88
CA VAL A 53 12.09 4.37 -9.87
C VAL A 53 12.51 3.61 -11.14
N ASP A 54 13.77 3.75 -11.58
CA ASP A 54 14.30 3.07 -12.77
C ASP A 54 14.35 1.54 -12.56
N GLU A 55 14.70 1.08 -11.35
CA GLU A 55 14.64 -0.35 -11.00
C GLU A 55 13.21 -0.89 -11.04
N ILE A 56 12.24 -0.12 -10.54
CA ILE A 56 10.83 -0.54 -10.62
C ILE A 56 10.31 -0.54 -12.05
N GLU A 57 10.63 0.46 -12.86
CA GLU A 57 10.24 0.49 -14.28
C GLU A 57 10.82 -0.73 -15.04
N ASN A 58 12.07 -1.10 -14.72
CA ASN A 58 12.69 -2.30 -15.28
C ASN A 58 11.99 -3.58 -14.81
N LEU A 59 11.71 -3.70 -13.51
CA LEU A 59 10.97 -4.85 -12.94
C LEU A 59 9.57 -4.99 -13.56
N VAL A 60 8.85 -3.89 -13.74
CA VAL A 60 7.54 -3.89 -14.40
C VAL A 60 7.65 -4.35 -15.86
N THR A 61 8.73 -4.00 -16.57
CA THR A 61 8.97 -4.48 -17.93
C THR A 61 9.18 -5.99 -17.98
N LEU A 62 9.89 -6.54 -16.98
CA LEU A 62 10.15 -7.99 -16.87
C LEU A 62 8.94 -8.78 -16.37
N PHE A 63 8.11 -8.17 -15.49
CA PHE A 63 6.98 -8.82 -14.82
C PHE A 63 5.71 -7.98 -14.90
N PRO A 64 5.20 -7.65 -16.11
CA PRO A 64 4.11 -6.70 -16.29
C PRO A 64 2.77 -7.16 -15.67
N GLU A 65 2.58 -8.47 -15.55
CA GLU A 65 1.37 -9.04 -14.94
C GLU A 65 1.44 -9.12 -13.41
N ASN A 66 2.64 -8.98 -12.84
CA ASN A 66 2.86 -9.21 -11.41
C ASN A 66 3.12 -7.92 -10.63
N ILE A 67 3.48 -6.82 -11.30
CA ILE A 67 3.83 -5.55 -10.66
C ILE A 67 2.96 -4.45 -11.25
N LYS A 68 2.09 -3.88 -10.40
CA LYS A 68 1.11 -2.88 -10.83
C LYS A 68 1.08 -1.71 -9.87
N LEU A 69 0.86 -0.54 -10.41
CA LEU A 69 0.65 0.69 -9.64
C LEU A 69 -0.82 1.10 -9.74
N PHE A 70 -1.45 1.28 -8.59
CA PHE A 70 -2.82 1.81 -8.51
C PHE A 70 -2.80 3.15 -7.78
N VAL A 71 -3.52 4.12 -8.31
CA VAL A 71 -3.50 5.49 -7.80
C VAL A 71 -4.89 6.06 -7.61
N ALA A 72 -4.98 7.02 -6.70
CA ALA A 72 -6.09 7.94 -6.60
C ALA A 72 -5.67 9.29 -7.16
N LYS A 73 -6.42 9.78 -8.13
CA LYS A 73 -6.21 11.08 -8.79
C LYS A 73 -7.35 12.04 -8.51
N LYS A 74 -7.01 13.32 -8.54
CA LYS A 74 -7.98 14.40 -8.71
C LYS A 74 -7.53 15.23 -9.88
N GLU A 75 -8.43 15.40 -10.86
CA GLU A 75 -8.06 15.97 -12.16
C GLU A 75 -6.91 15.14 -12.78
N ASN A 76 -5.74 15.73 -13.01
CA ASN A 76 -4.57 15.04 -13.55
C ASN A 76 -3.47 14.75 -12.50
N GLU A 77 -3.72 15.08 -11.23
CA GLU A 77 -2.71 14.94 -10.16
C GLU A 77 -2.91 13.64 -9.38
N ILE A 78 -1.82 12.86 -9.22
CA ILE A 78 -1.79 11.71 -8.33
C ILE A 78 -1.73 12.23 -6.88
N LEU A 79 -2.70 11.82 -6.05
CA LEU A 79 -2.76 12.21 -4.64
C LEU A 79 -2.28 11.13 -3.70
N GLY A 80 -2.28 9.88 -4.12
CA GLY A 80 -1.78 8.75 -3.37
C GLY A 80 -1.91 7.47 -4.19
N GLY A 81 -1.26 6.40 -3.74
CA GLY A 81 -1.28 5.15 -4.48
C GLY A 81 -0.65 3.99 -3.73
N VAL A 82 -0.74 2.83 -4.36
CA VAL A 82 -0.18 1.56 -3.89
C VAL A 82 0.49 0.86 -5.06
N LEU A 83 1.78 0.57 -4.92
CA LEU A 83 2.48 -0.37 -5.78
C LEU A 83 2.33 -1.77 -5.19
N VAL A 84 1.85 -2.70 -5.98
CA VAL A 84 1.64 -4.08 -5.57
C VAL A 84 2.54 -5.05 -6.32
N PHE A 85 2.95 -6.10 -5.63
CA PHE A 85 3.53 -7.31 -6.22
C PHE A 85 2.52 -8.44 -6.04
N GLU A 86 2.16 -9.13 -7.11
CA GLU A 86 1.15 -10.16 -7.05
C GLU A 86 1.57 -11.49 -7.67
N ASN A 87 0.98 -12.56 -7.17
CA ASN A 87 1.02 -13.87 -7.77
C ASN A 87 -0.41 -14.46 -7.82
N THR A 88 -0.55 -15.74 -8.13
CA THR A 88 -1.86 -16.39 -8.23
C THR A 88 -2.69 -16.34 -6.95
N GLN A 89 -2.08 -16.31 -5.78
CA GLN A 89 -2.78 -16.40 -4.49
C GLN A 89 -2.73 -15.13 -3.65
N ILE A 90 -1.65 -14.36 -3.76
CA ILE A 90 -1.32 -13.25 -2.86
C ILE A 90 -1.13 -11.97 -3.67
N VAL A 91 -1.63 -10.86 -3.15
CA VAL A 91 -1.21 -9.52 -3.53
C VAL A 91 -0.54 -8.86 -2.34
N HIS A 92 0.70 -8.44 -2.52
CA HIS A 92 1.52 -7.77 -1.52
C HIS A 92 1.61 -6.27 -1.82
N THR A 93 1.32 -5.44 -0.84
CA THR A 93 1.48 -3.98 -0.97
C THR A 93 2.94 -3.60 -0.70
N GLN A 94 3.73 -3.46 -1.78
CA GLN A 94 5.16 -3.17 -1.68
C GLN A 94 5.43 -1.73 -1.22
N TYR A 95 4.72 -0.77 -1.80
CA TYR A 95 4.82 0.64 -1.43
C TYR A 95 3.45 1.28 -1.34
N LEU A 96 3.24 2.03 -0.26
CA LEU A 96 2.04 2.83 -0.02
C LEU A 96 2.45 4.27 0.23
N ALA A 97 1.91 5.21 -0.52
CA ALA A 97 2.23 6.61 -0.35
C ALA A 97 1.01 7.52 -0.53
N ASN A 98 1.05 8.63 0.17
CA ASN A 98 -0.02 9.63 0.16
C ASN A 98 0.60 11.02 0.19
N SER A 99 0.23 11.88 -0.73
CA SER A 99 0.58 13.30 -0.64
C SER A 99 -0.10 13.95 0.58
N ILE A 100 0.31 15.17 0.94
CA ILE A 100 -0.33 15.91 2.03
C ILE A 100 -1.83 16.10 1.73
N ILE A 101 -2.17 16.54 0.52
CA ILE A 101 -3.55 16.70 0.06
C ILE A 101 -4.26 15.34 0.04
N GLY A 102 -3.58 14.29 -0.43
CA GLY A 102 -4.12 12.93 -0.48
C GLY A 102 -4.54 12.40 0.89
N ARG A 103 -3.75 12.70 1.94
CA ARG A 103 -4.11 12.35 3.33
C ARG A 103 -5.39 13.04 3.76
N ASP A 104 -5.50 14.34 3.47
CA ASP A 104 -6.68 15.11 3.84
C ASP A 104 -7.95 14.61 3.18
N VAL A 105 -7.87 14.14 1.95
CA VAL A 105 -9.05 13.66 1.20
C VAL A 105 -9.26 12.15 1.26
N GLY A 106 -8.38 11.39 1.91
CA GLY A 106 -8.51 9.94 2.09
C GLY A 106 -8.10 9.11 0.88
N ALA A 107 -7.15 9.61 0.06
CA ALA A 107 -6.76 9.00 -1.19
C ALA A 107 -6.21 7.57 -1.04
N LEU A 108 -5.31 7.33 -0.09
CA LEU A 108 -4.74 5.99 0.13
C LEU A 108 -5.78 4.99 0.63
N ASP A 109 -6.65 5.40 1.56
CA ASP A 109 -7.74 4.55 2.06
C ASP A 109 -8.69 4.16 0.92
N PHE A 110 -8.94 5.06 -0.01
CA PHE A 110 -9.76 4.82 -1.18
C PHE A 110 -9.12 3.81 -2.14
N VAL A 111 -7.81 3.94 -2.42
CA VAL A 111 -7.09 2.96 -3.26
C VAL A 111 -7.12 1.58 -2.59
N ILE A 112 -6.80 1.48 -1.31
CA ILE A 112 -6.82 0.21 -0.58
C ILE A 112 -8.22 -0.44 -0.60
N ASP A 113 -9.27 0.36 -0.41
CA ASP A 113 -10.65 -0.13 -0.48
C ASP A 113 -10.97 -0.74 -1.86
N LYS A 114 -10.61 -0.03 -2.94
CA LYS A 114 -10.78 -0.51 -4.30
C LYS A 114 -10.00 -1.79 -4.58
N LEU A 115 -8.76 -1.85 -4.10
CA LEU A 115 -7.93 -3.05 -4.26
C LEU A 115 -8.54 -4.26 -3.56
N ILE A 116 -8.98 -4.13 -2.30
CA ILE A 116 -9.53 -5.24 -1.52
C ILE A 116 -10.90 -5.68 -2.05
N ASN A 117 -11.79 -4.73 -2.34
CA ASN A 117 -13.20 -5.05 -2.59
C ASN A 117 -13.55 -5.22 -4.08
N GLU A 118 -12.71 -4.72 -5.00
CA GLU A 118 -13.01 -4.78 -6.44
C GLU A 118 -11.95 -5.55 -7.22
N ILE A 119 -10.67 -5.13 -7.14
CA ILE A 119 -9.60 -5.68 -8.00
C ILE A 119 -9.16 -7.07 -7.51
N TYR A 120 -8.89 -7.21 -6.21
CA TYR A 120 -8.28 -8.40 -5.61
C TYR A 120 -9.22 -9.18 -4.68
N LYS A 121 -10.53 -8.98 -4.82
CA LYS A 121 -11.57 -9.62 -3.98
C LYS A 121 -11.51 -11.15 -3.98
N ASP A 122 -10.99 -11.74 -5.04
CA ASP A 122 -10.91 -13.20 -5.23
C ASP A 122 -9.52 -13.77 -4.90
N LYS A 123 -8.55 -12.92 -4.54
CA LYS A 123 -7.24 -13.38 -4.04
C LYS A 123 -7.40 -14.04 -2.67
N LYS A 124 -6.60 -15.06 -2.43
CA LYS A 124 -6.60 -15.75 -1.13
C LYS A 124 -6.12 -14.87 0.00
N TYR A 125 -5.11 -14.03 -0.27
CA TYR A 125 -4.53 -13.12 0.69
C TYR A 125 -4.29 -11.75 0.09
N PHE A 126 -4.63 -10.70 0.87
CA PHE A 126 -4.18 -9.33 0.67
C PHE A 126 -3.19 -9.01 1.78
N ASP A 127 -1.91 -8.89 1.43
CA ASP A 127 -0.81 -8.73 2.36
C ASP A 127 -0.33 -7.29 2.43
N PHE A 128 -0.41 -6.71 3.62
CA PHE A 128 0.08 -5.37 3.93
C PHE A 128 1.56 -5.33 4.31
N GLY A 129 2.26 -6.46 4.30
CA GLY A 129 3.63 -6.57 4.76
C GLY A 129 3.78 -6.43 6.28
N ILE A 130 5.03 -6.29 6.72
CA ILE A 130 5.38 -6.25 8.14
C ILE A 130 4.93 -4.95 8.83
N SER A 131 4.72 -5.03 10.16
CA SER A 131 4.47 -3.87 11.02
C SER A 131 5.55 -3.70 12.09
N ASN A 132 6.66 -4.39 11.94
CA ASN A 132 7.78 -4.38 12.85
C ASN A 132 8.95 -3.59 12.26
N GLU A 133 9.71 -2.96 13.14
CA GLU A 133 10.96 -2.25 12.88
C GLU A 133 12.11 -2.91 13.65
N ASN A 134 13.36 -2.50 13.38
CA ASN A 134 14.55 -2.99 14.08
C ASN A 134 14.64 -4.53 14.11
N ASP A 135 14.59 -5.17 12.95
CA ASP A 135 14.67 -6.63 12.78
C ASP A 135 13.59 -7.38 13.59
N GLY A 136 12.38 -6.86 13.61
CA GLY A 136 11.24 -7.47 14.30
C GLY A 136 11.15 -7.17 15.80
N ARG A 137 12.07 -6.40 16.36
CA ARG A 137 12.16 -6.13 17.80
C ARG A 137 11.24 -5.02 18.29
N PHE A 138 10.74 -4.21 17.38
CA PHE A 138 9.87 -3.08 17.71
C PHE A 138 8.58 -3.14 16.87
N LEU A 139 7.43 -3.16 17.53
CA LEU A 139 6.13 -3.11 16.86
C LEU A 139 5.73 -1.65 16.64
N ASN A 140 5.56 -1.26 15.38
CA ASN A 140 4.98 0.04 15.02
C ASN A 140 3.45 0.01 15.21
N ILE A 141 3.00 0.54 16.35
CA ILE A 141 1.58 0.54 16.76
C ILE A 141 0.69 1.30 15.75
N GLY A 142 1.20 2.40 15.20
CA GLY A 142 0.45 3.17 14.20
C GLY A 142 0.23 2.39 12.91
N LEU A 143 1.27 1.70 12.46
CA LEU A 143 1.24 0.92 11.23
C LEU A 143 0.32 -0.32 11.36
N ILE A 144 0.42 -1.07 12.46
CA ILE A 144 -0.47 -2.22 12.67
C ILE A 144 -1.93 -1.78 12.83
N ALA A 145 -2.20 -0.71 13.56
CA ALA A 145 -3.55 -0.17 13.72
C ALA A 145 -4.16 0.29 12.38
N GLN A 146 -3.35 0.85 11.48
CA GLN A 146 -3.79 1.18 10.13
C GLN A 146 -4.25 -0.07 9.36
N LYS A 147 -3.46 -1.14 9.36
CA LYS A 147 -3.74 -2.40 8.67
C LYS A 147 -4.95 -3.12 9.27
N GLU A 148 -5.02 -3.23 10.59
CA GLU A 148 -6.16 -3.80 11.30
C GLU A 148 -7.45 -3.00 11.09
N GLY A 149 -7.32 -1.69 10.86
CA GLY A 149 -8.45 -0.82 10.49
C GLY A 149 -9.16 -1.25 9.20
N PHE A 150 -8.46 -1.91 8.28
CA PHE A 150 -9.00 -2.56 7.08
C PHE A 150 -9.42 -4.01 7.31
N GLY A 151 -9.39 -4.50 8.55
CA GLY A 151 -9.76 -5.88 8.90
C GLY A 151 -8.61 -6.88 8.80
N ALA A 152 -7.37 -6.43 8.58
CA ALA A 152 -6.21 -7.32 8.57
C ALA A 152 -5.99 -8.00 9.93
N ARG A 153 -5.32 -9.14 9.90
CA ARG A 153 -4.88 -9.88 11.08
C ARG A 153 -3.40 -10.20 10.93
N ALA A 154 -2.67 -10.13 12.04
CA ALA A 154 -1.26 -10.46 12.06
C ALA A 154 -1.06 -11.98 11.90
N VAL A 155 -0.04 -12.34 11.13
CA VAL A 155 0.51 -13.69 11.04
C VAL A 155 1.95 -13.62 11.54
N VAL A 156 2.31 -14.50 12.44
CA VAL A 156 3.68 -14.57 12.98
C VAL A 156 4.55 -15.35 12.02
N HIS A 157 5.70 -14.77 11.69
CA HIS A 157 6.77 -15.43 10.96
C HIS A 157 7.97 -15.55 11.89
N ASP A 158 8.37 -16.78 12.21
CA ASP A 158 9.49 -17.04 13.09
C ASP A 158 10.81 -16.86 12.34
N PHE A 159 11.81 -16.33 13.04
CA PHE A 159 13.19 -16.29 12.58
C PHE A 159 13.98 -17.41 13.25
N TYR A 160 14.69 -18.18 12.46
CA TYR A 160 15.54 -19.27 12.94
C TYR A 160 17.00 -18.96 12.62
N GLU A 161 17.86 -19.10 13.63
CA GLU A 161 19.32 -19.00 13.46
C GLU A 161 19.94 -20.37 13.78
N LEU A 162 20.71 -20.92 12.85
CA LEU A 162 21.48 -22.13 13.04
C LEU A 162 22.97 -21.76 13.05
N LYS A 163 23.63 -21.96 14.19
CA LYS A 163 25.08 -21.76 14.31
C LYS A 163 25.79 -23.10 14.16
N PHE A 164 26.69 -23.16 13.22
CA PHE A 164 27.57 -24.30 13.04
C PHE A 164 28.83 -24.10 13.88
N PRO A 165 29.35 -25.12 14.56
CA PRO A 165 30.56 -25.04 15.34
C PRO A 165 31.79 -24.83 14.47
#